data_a468f8f0729a749316d28b142c2b9f1f
#
_entry.id   a468f8f0729a749316d28b142c2b9f1f
#
_cell.length_a   1.000
_cell.length_b   1.000
_cell.length_c   1.000
_cell.angle_alpha   90.00
_cell.angle_beta   90.00
_cell.angle_gamma   90.00
#
_symmetry.space_group_name_H-M   'P 1'
#
loop_
_entity.id
_entity.type
_entity.pdbx_description
1 polymer ?
#
loop_
_entity_poly.entity_id
_entity_poly.type
_entity_poly.pdbx_seq_one_letter_code
_entity_poly.pdbx_strand_id
1 'polypeptide(L)'
;MLKKNPTPNLKKLLVETLYYGEADQKYNNINTDLLTAELTEDQKAVHTNDVPTYETKNQQINNPTPTAKDIVWRGSSLSLSGAVYVMYYVVIPSTSKIDDYKFAFTLDGVTTDVTYANDPDCFQKVSNTEYYLFFKKMGSHQYSLPITAVPYDIATGQQVGPTKIYSAESYALSRAYVSGKAQLRTLVDQLLRYGRANIAYRANPRG
;
A
#
# COMPACT_ATOMS: atom_id res chain seq x y z
N MET A 1 5.27 -20.59 18.70
CA MET A 1 5.63 -19.18 18.93
C MET A 1 4.94 -18.50 20.12
N LEU A 2 3.80 -18.95 20.57
CA LEU A 2 3.05 -18.31 21.69
C LEU A 2 3.26 -18.99 23.07
N LYS A 3 4.42 -19.60 23.33
CA LYS A 3 4.72 -20.37 24.56
C LYS A 3 5.04 -19.55 25.82
N LYS A 4 5.19 -18.24 25.73
CA LYS A 4 5.25 -17.31 26.88
C LYS A 4 4.02 -16.44 26.84
N ASN A 5 3.45 -16.04 27.98
CA ASN A 5 2.29 -15.16 28.05
C ASN A 5 2.60 -13.82 27.32
N PRO A 6 2.27 -13.67 26.03
CA PRO A 6 2.51 -12.43 25.32
C PRO A 6 1.58 -11.35 25.86
N THR A 7 2.01 -10.10 25.78
CA THR A 7 1.12 -8.97 26.07
C THR A 7 -0.09 -8.99 25.12
N PRO A 8 -1.24 -8.41 25.51
CA PRO A 8 -2.43 -8.38 24.67
C PRO A 8 -2.16 -7.86 23.25
N ASN A 9 -1.43 -6.77 23.10
CA ASN A 9 -1.11 -6.20 21.79
C ASN A 9 -0.17 -7.11 20.97
N LEU A 10 0.80 -7.77 21.61
CA LEU A 10 1.65 -8.76 20.94
C LEU A 10 0.85 -9.99 20.51
N LYS A 11 -0.03 -10.50 21.40
CA LYS A 11 -0.92 -11.61 21.06
C LYS A 11 -1.79 -11.28 19.85
N LYS A 12 -2.41 -10.08 19.82
CA LYS A 12 -3.23 -9.62 18.71
C LYS A 12 -2.40 -9.52 17.43
N LEU A 13 -1.21 -8.91 17.47
CA LEU A 13 -0.34 -8.78 16.31
C LEU A 13 0.02 -10.15 15.72
N LEU A 14 0.40 -11.13 16.57
CA LEU A 14 0.76 -12.47 16.10
C LEU A 14 -0.43 -13.21 15.49
N VAL A 15 -1.62 -13.09 16.09
CA VAL A 15 -2.84 -13.70 15.56
C VAL A 15 -3.23 -13.08 14.21
N GLU A 16 -3.25 -11.75 14.09
CA GLU A 16 -3.59 -11.08 12.82
C GLU A 16 -2.56 -11.36 11.73
N THR A 17 -1.27 -11.57 12.09
CA THR A 17 -0.24 -12.01 11.15
C THR A 17 -0.58 -13.38 10.54
N LEU A 18 -1.05 -14.32 11.37
CA LEU A 18 -1.42 -15.67 10.91
C LEU A 18 -2.68 -15.64 10.03
N TYR A 19 -3.69 -14.84 10.39
CA TYR A 19 -4.88 -14.66 9.55
C TYR A 19 -4.55 -13.99 8.21
N TYR A 20 -3.66 -12.99 8.21
CA TYR A 20 -3.20 -12.39 6.95
C TYR A 20 -2.45 -13.41 6.08
N GLY A 21 -1.55 -14.19 6.68
CA GLY A 21 -0.83 -15.26 5.96
C GLY A 21 -1.77 -16.34 5.40
N GLU A 22 -2.80 -16.76 6.15
CA GLU A 22 -3.81 -17.70 5.64
C GLU A 22 -4.62 -17.10 4.48
N ALA A 23 -4.97 -15.82 4.57
CA ALA A 23 -5.68 -15.14 3.48
C ALA A 23 -4.82 -15.07 2.21
N ASP A 24 -3.50 -14.87 2.36
CA ASP A 24 -2.54 -14.93 1.25
C ASP A 24 -2.42 -16.35 0.66
N GLN A 25 -2.32 -17.37 1.52
CA GLN A 25 -2.35 -18.77 1.08
C GLN A 25 -3.59 -19.06 0.24
N LYS A 26 -4.78 -18.70 0.73
CA LYS A 26 -6.04 -18.94 0.01
C LYS A 26 -6.14 -18.14 -1.30
N TYR A 27 -5.67 -16.91 -1.30
CA TYR A 27 -5.65 -16.07 -2.51
C TYR A 27 -4.75 -16.65 -3.61
N ASN A 28 -3.64 -17.28 -3.21
CA ASN A 28 -2.70 -17.96 -4.10
C ASN A 28 -3.04 -19.44 -4.34
N ASN A 29 -4.24 -19.90 -3.95
CA ASN A 29 -4.72 -21.28 -4.08
C ASN A 29 -3.90 -22.31 -3.28
N ILE A 30 -3.28 -21.93 -2.19
CA ILE A 30 -2.62 -22.81 -1.23
C ILE A 30 -3.61 -23.07 -0.09
N ASN A 31 -4.28 -24.23 -0.11
CA ASN A 31 -5.37 -24.55 0.85
C ASN A 31 -5.00 -25.66 1.84
N THR A 32 -3.74 -26.07 1.86
CA THR A 32 -3.19 -27.04 2.82
C THR A 32 -2.27 -26.33 3.80
N ASP A 33 -2.14 -26.89 5.00
CA ASP A 33 -1.26 -26.36 6.05
C ASP A 33 -1.53 -24.88 6.36
N LEU A 34 -2.82 -24.54 6.48
CA LEU A 34 -3.24 -23.17 6.74
C LEU A 34 -2.67 -22.67 8.08
N LEU A 35 -2.14 -21.45 8.08
CA LEU A 35 -1.40 -20.88 9.20
C LEU A 35 -2.23 -20.69 10.47
N THR A 36 -3.56 -20.65 10.37
CA THR A 36 -4.47 -20.56 11.53
C THR A 36 -4.96 -21.92 12.03
N ALA A 37 -4.62 -23.02 11.36
CA ALA A 37 -5.15 -24.36 11.67
C ALA A 37 -4.83 -24.81 13.12
N GLU A 38 -3.67 -24.45 13.64
CA GLU A 38 -3.22 -24.81 14.99
C GLU A 38 -3.54 -23.77 16.07
N LEU A 39 -4.28 -22.70 15.74
CA LEU A 39 -4.68 -21.72 16.73
C LEU A 39 -5.72 -22.33 17.69
N THR A 40 -5.50 -22.14 19.01
CA THR A 40 -6.50 -22.48 20.04
C THR A 40 -7.71 -21.55 19.94
N GLU A 41 -8.85 -21.94 20.53
CA GLU A 41 -10.06 -21.11 20.54
C GLU A 41 -9.81 -19.75 21.24
N ASP A 42 -9.01 -19.70 22.31
CA ASP A 42 -8.63 -18.45 22.98
C ASP A 42 -7.76 -17.55 22.08
N GLN A 43 -6.99 -18.13 21.18
CA GLN A 43 -6.21 -17.38 20.19
C GLN A 43 -7.09 -16.85 19.06
N LYS A 44 -8.02 -17.68 18.57
CA LYS A 44 -9.01 -17.28 17.56
C LYS A 44 -9.94 -16.19 18.08
N ALA A 45 -10.32 -16.21 19.36
CA ALA A 45 -11.17 -15.19 19.98
C ALA A 45 -10.52 -13.77 19.98
N VAL A 46 -9.21 -13.67 19.80
CA VAL A 46 -8.53 -12.38 19.68
C VAL A 46 -8.73 -11.75 18.30
N HIS A 47 -9.02 -12.56 17.28
CA HIS A 47 -9.34 -12.10 15.95
C HIS A 47 -10.74 -11.47 15.93
N THR A 48 -10.84 -10.22 15.54
CA THR A 48 -12.12 -9.53 15.43
C THR A 48 -12.75 -9.77 14.07
N ASN A 49 -14.05 -10.07 14.04
CA ASN A 49 -14.82 -10.18 12.81
C ASN A 49 -15.32 -8.80 12.31
N ASP A 50 -14.97 -7.72 12.99
CA ASP A 50 -15.38 -6.39 12.60
C ASP A 50 -14.80 -6.03 11.23
N VAL A 51 -15.68 -5.77 10.29
CA VAL A 51 -15.28 -5.23 8.99
C VAL A 51 -14.76 -3.81 9.22
N PRO A 52 -13.51 -3.51 8.85
CA PRO A 52 -12.99 -2.17 9.03
C PRO A 52 -13.83 -1.16 8.23
N THR A 53 -14.21 -0.04 8.86
CA THR A 53 -14.70 1.11 8.13
C THR A 53 -13.52 1.84 7.50
N TYR A 54 -13.62 2.15 6.22
CA TYR A 54 -12.56 2.82 5.47
C TYR A 54 -12.99 4.21 5.05
N GLU A 55 -12.08 5.16 5.12
CA GLU A 55 -12.22 6.47 4.49
C GLU A 55 -11.57 6.46 3.11
N THR A 56 -12.28 6.98 2.10
CA THR A 56 -11.72 7.06 0.76
C THR A 56 -10.59 8.10 0.71
N LYS A 57 -9.36 7.64 0.50
CA LYS A 57 -8.17 8.50 0.34
C LYS A 57 -7.58 8.46 -1.07
N ASN A 58 -8.43 8.14 -2.06
CA ASN A 58 -8.05 8.20 -3.47
C ASN A 58 -8.42 9.57 -4.03
N GLN A 59 -7.49 10.50 -3.95
CA GLN A 59 -7.69 11.87 -4.39
C GLN A 59 -6.62 12.28 -5.40
N GLN A 60 -6.99 13.21 -6.27
CA GLN A 60 -6.08 13.92 -7.14
C GLN A 60 -6.33 15.42 -6.98
N ILE A 61 -5.30 16.14 -6.61
CA ILE A 61 -5.33 17.60 -6.45
C ILE A 61 -4.60 18.19 -7.64
N ASN A 62 -5.33 18.95 -8.45
CA ASN A 62 -4.75 19.53 -9.66
C ASN A 62 -3.61 20.50 -9.35
N ASN A 63 -2.63 20.53 -10.23
CA ASN A 63 -1.55 21.52 -10.18
C ASN A 63 -2.14 22.92 -10.42
N PRO A 64 -1.88 23.88 -9.53
CA PRO A 64 -2.39 25.25 -9.70
C PRO A 64 -1.81 25.96 -10.92
N THR A 65 -0.64 25.57 -11.41
CA THR A 65 0.03 26.17 -12.58
C THR A 65 0.39 25.06 -13.56
N PRO A 66 -0.50 24.75 -14.54
CA PRO A 66 -0.22 23.74 -15.55
C PRO A 66 0.98 24.10 -16.42
N THR A 67 1.75 23.08 -16.80
CA THR A 67 2.95 23.20 -17.64
C THR A 67 2.89 22.24 -18.82
N ALA A 68 3.74 22.45 -19.84
CA ALA A 68 3.88 21.52 -20.96
C ALA A 68 4.52 20.17 -20.56
N LYS A 69 5.08 20.09 -19.36
CA LYS A 69 5.69 18.88 -18.78
C LYS A 69 4.76 18.13 -17.84
N ASP A 70 3.51 18.56 -17.67
CA ASP A 70 2.58 17.93 -16.73
C ASP A 70 2.38 16.47 -17.05
N ILE A 71 2.55 15.63 -16.05
CA ILE A 71 2.24 14.21 -16.10
C ILE A 71 0.74 13.96 -15.88
N VAL A 72 0.29 12.77 -16.27
CA VAL A 72 -1.08 12.30 -15.99
C VAL A 72 -1.03 11.02 -15.17
N TRP A 73 -1.76 11.00 -14.05
CA TRP A 73 -2.01 9.78 -13.28
C TRP A 73 -3.19 9.02 -13.88
N ARG A 74 -2.95 7.93 -14.61
CA ARG A 74 -4.02 7.09 -15.19
C ARG A 74 -4.67 6.17 -14.18
N GLY A 75 -3.95 5.84 -13.10
CA GLY A 75 -4.49 4.95 -12.09
C GLY A 75 -3.54 4.73 -10.92
N SER A 76 -4.06 4.03 -9.92
CA SER A 76 -3.28 3.55 -8.78
C SER A 76 -3.79 2.17 -8.38
N SER A 77 -2.91 1.33 -7.85
CA SER A 77 -3.22 -0.01 -7.41
C SER A 77 -2.34 -0.42 -6.25
N LEU A 78 -2.63 -1.56 -5.65
CA LEU A 78 -1.80 -2.20 -4.64
C LEU A 78 -1.20 -3.47 -5.25
N SER A 79 0.11 -3.65 -5.12
CA SER A 79 0.75 -4.93 -5.39
C SER A 79 0.71 -5.78 -4.12
N LEU A 80 0.25 -7.03 -4.28
CA LEU A 80 0.14 -8.03 -3.21
C LEU A 80 1.00 -9.26 -3.51
N SER A 81 1.85 -9.21 -4.54
CA SER A 81 2.74 -10.30 -4.92
C SER A 81 4.10 -10.13 -4.27
N GLY A 82 4.38 -10.94 -3.27
CA GLY A 82 5.62 -10.90 -2.49
C GLY A 82 5.62 -9.79 -1.43
N ALA A 83 6.00 -8.57 -1.80
CA ALA A 83 5.93 -7.42 -0.90
C ALA A 83 4.70 -6.56 -1.22
N VAL A 84 4.12 -5.94 -0.17
CA VAL A 84 3.02 -4.99 -0.33
C VAL A 84 3.57 -3.61 -0.65
N TYR A 85 3.16 -3.04 -1.79
CA TYR A 85 3.52 -1.69 -2.17
C TYR A 85 2.46 -1.04 -3.07
N VAL A 86 2.43 0.29 -3.08
CA VAL A 86 1.53 1.04 -3.95
C VAL A 86 2.16 1.21 -5.32
N MET A 87 1.36 0.99 -6.35
CA MET A 87 1.71 1.18 -7.75
C MET A 87 0.89 2.33 -8.32
N TYR A 88 1.56 3.24 -9.01
CA TYR A 88 0.95 4.34 -9.77
C TYR A 88 1.17 4.12 -11.26
N TYR A 89 0.14 4.36 -12.07
CA TYR A 89 0.27 4.38 -13.52
C TYR A 89 0.40 5.83 -13.98
N VAL A 90 1.58 6.19 -14.46
CA VAL A 90 1.94 7.55 -14.87
C VAL A 90 2.17 7.64 -16.37
N VAL A 91 1.69 8.73 -16.96
CA VAL A 91 1.94 9.10 -18.36
C VAL A 91 2.67 10.43 -18.39
N ILE A 92 3.81 10.45 -19.07
CA ILE A 92 4.60 11.66 -19.32
C ILE A 92 4.34 12.18 -20.73
N PRO A 93 4.51 13.49 -21.00
CA PRO A 93 4.45 14.04 -22.36
C PRO A 93 5.45 13.36 -23.30
N SER A 94 5.08 13.24 -24.58
CA SER A 94 5.94 12.61 -25.59
C SER A 94 7.24 13.38 -25.89
N THR A 95 7.29 14.63 -25.47
CA THR A 95 8.46 15.52 -25.58
C THR A 95 9.44 15.40 -24.41
N SER A 96 9.10 14.59 -23.39
CA SER A 96 9.86 14.42 -22.16
C SER A 96 10.40 13.00 -22.03
N LYS A 97 11.39 12.83 -21.13
CA LYS A 97 11.92 11.53 -20.72
C LYS A 97 11.62 11.31 -19.24
N ILE A 98 11.56 10.05 -18.80
CA ILE A 98 11.32 9.74 -17.38
C ILE A 98 12.43 10.28 -16.48
N ASP A 99 13.64 10.42 -16.99
CA ASP A 99 14.78 11.00 -16.30
C ASP A 99 14.63 12.51 -16.01
N ASP A 100 13.69 13.18 -16.66
CA ASP A 100 13.39 14.59 -16.40
C ASP A 100 12.59 14.79 -15.11
N TYR A 101 12.08 13.69 -14.50
CA TYR A 101 11.12 13.73 -13.40
C TYR A 101 11.66 13.16 -12.09
N LYS A 102 11.29 13.86 -11.01
CA LYS A 102 11.38 13.40 -9.64
C LYS A 102 9.97 13.22 -9.06
N PHE A 103 9.73 12.13 -8.36
CA PHE A 103 8.48 11.88 -7.65
C PHE A 103 8.74 11.92 -6.14
N ALA A 104 8.16 12.91 -5.45
CA ALA A 104 8.24 13.02 -4.01
C ALA A 104 7.06 12.26 -3.38
N PHE A 105 7.36 11.20 -2.63
CA PHE A 105 6.37 10.42 -1.89
C PHE A 105 6.41 10.80 -0.42
N THR A 106 5.29 11.26 0.12
CA THR A 106 5.16 11.52 1.55
C THR A 106 4.27 10.46 2.19
N LEU A 107 4.82 9.75 3.17
CA LEU A 107 4.13 8.75 3.98
C LEU A 107 4.50 8.98 5.45
N ASP A 108 3.50 9.09 6.33
CA ASP A 108 3.71 9.25 7.78
C ASP A 108 4.64 10.44 8.11
N GLY A 109 4.47 11.55 7.41
CA GLY A 109 5.28 12.77 7.56
C GLY A 109 6.70 12.68 6.97
N VAL A 110 7.13 11.54 6.45
CA VAL A 110 8.46 11.36 5.83
C VAL A 110 8.33 11.45 4.31
N THR A 111 9.09 12.35 3.70
CA THR A 111 9.17 12.47 2.25
C THR A 111 10.38 11.72 1.71
N THR A 112 10.15 10.93 0.67
CA THR A 112 11.18 10.20 -0.09
C THR A 112 11.10 10.63 -1.55
N ASP A 113 12.20 11.13 -2.07
CA ASP A 113 12.34 11.42 -3.50
C ASP A 113 12.75 10.15 -4.25
N VAL A 114 12.07 9.89 -5.37
CA VAL A 114 12.33 8.76 -6.27
C VAL A 114 12.58 9.29 -7.67
N THR A 115 13.70 8.91 -8.25
CA THR A 115 14.06 9.25 -9.64
C THR A 115 14.45 7.99 -10.40
N TYR A 116 14.32 8.00 -11.72
CA TYR A 116 14.72 6.84 -12.53
C TYR A 116 16.21 6.54 -12.41
N ALA A 117 17.04 7.57 -12.31
CA ALA A 117 18.50 7.43 -12.19
C ALA A 117 18.94 6.76 -10.87
N ASN A 118 18.27 7.09 -9.74
CA ASN A 118 18.66 6.58 -8.43
C ASN A 118 17.91 5.32 -8.01
N ASP A 119 16.68 5.16 -8.47
CA ASP A 119 15.77 4.08 -8.06
C ASP A 119 15.14 3.39 -9.29
N PRO A 120 15.95 2.87 -10.26
CA PRO A 120 15.39 2.31 -11.51
C PRO A 120 14.42 1.17 -11.27
N ASP A 121 14.61 0.37 -10.21
CA ASP A 121 13.73 -0.72 -9.81
C ASP A 121 12.34 -0.27 -9.32
N CYS A 122 12.16 1.03 -9.07
CA CYS A 122 10.86 1.60 -8.78
C CYS A 122 10.05 1.90 -10.05
N PHE A 123 10.61 1.70 -11.24
CA PHE A 123 9.95 2.00 -12.51
C PHE A 123 9.87 0.76 -13.38
N GLN A 124 8.71 0.56 -13.99
CA GLN A 124 8.53 -0.42 -15.07
C GLN A 124 8.01 0.31 -16.30
N LYS A 125 8.80 0.32 -17.36
CA LYS A 125 8.39 0.93 -18.63
C LYS A 125 7.30 0.10 -19.29
N VAL A 126 6.21 0.75 -19.67
CA VAL A 126 5.10 0.18 -20.45
C VAL A 126 5.21 0.60 -21.91
N SER A 127 5.50 1.87 -22.16
CA SER A 127 5.76 2.45 -23.49
C SER A 127 6.78 3.59 -23.38
N ASN A 128 6.97 4.35 -24.45
CA ASN A 128 7.89 5.50 -24.39
C ASN A 128 7.41 6.63 -23.46
N THR A 129 6.12 6.67 -23.18
CA THR A 129 5.51 7.72 -22.35
C THR A 129 4.79 7.18 -21.13
N GLU A 130 4.71 5.87 -20.95
CA GLU A 130 3.91 5.23 -19.92
C GLU A 130 4.77 4.37 -19.01
N TYR A 131 4.59 4.52 -17.69
CA TYR A 131 5.34 3.80 -16.68
C TYR A 131 4.45 3.36 -15.52
N TYR A 132 4.73 2.18 -14.97
CA TYR A 132 4.35 1.88 -13.60
C TYR A 132 5.45 2.37 -12.67
N LEU A 133 5.05 3.09 -11.63
CA LEU A 133 5.91 3.64 -10.59
C LEU A 133 5.53 3.00 -9.27
N PHE A 134 6.48 2.33 -8.62
CA PHE A 134 6.27 1.56 -7.41
C PHE A 134 6.84 2.28 -6.19
N PHE A 135 5.99 2.58 -5.21
CA PHE A 135 6.46 3.03 -3.91
C PHE A 135 6.63 1.81 -2.99
N LYS A 136 7.89 1.40 -2.79
CA LYS A 136 8.28 0.17 -2.08
C LYS A 136 8.66 0.38 -0.61
N LYS A 137 8.74 1.62 -0.13
CA LYS A 137 9.22 1.97 1.22
C LYS A 137 8.06 2.10 2.21
N MET A 138 7.30 1.01 2.41
CA MET A 138 6.13 1.00 3.27
C MET A 138 6.21 -0.16 4.27
N GLY A 139 6.19 0.15 5.56
CA GLY A 139 6.08 -0.84 6.63
C GLY A 139 4.62 -1.27 6.86
N SER A 140 4.44 -2.43 7.49
CA SER A 140 3.09 -2.97 7.74
C SER A 140 2.19 -2.05 8.56
N HIS A 141 2.75 -1.28 9.48
CA HIS A 141 2.02 -0.28 10.27
C HIS A 141 1.56 0.94 9.45
N GLN A 142 1.99 1.07 8.21
CA GLN A 142 1.68 2.19 7.32
C GLN A 142 0.66 1.83 6.23
N TYR A 143 0.17 0.58 6.18
CA TYR A 143 -0.72 0.12 5.11
C TYR A 143 -2.04 0.91 5.00
N SER A 144 -2.56 1.42 6.12
CA SER A 144 -3.76 2.25 6.13
C SER A 144 -3.49 3.75 5.89
N LEU A 145 -2.22 4.18 5.99
CA LEU A 145 -1.88 5.59 5.84
C LEU A 145 -1.89 6.02 4.37
N PRO A 146 -2.32 7.26 4.09
CA PRO A 146 -2.27 7.80 2.75
C PRO A 146 -0.82 8.11 2.33
N ILE A 147 -0.50 7.77 1.09
CA ILE A 147 0.73 8.17 0.41
C ILE A 147 0.37 9.32 -0.51
N THR A 148 1.03 10.46 -0.32
CA THR A 148 0.94 11.62 -1.22
C THR A 148 2.10 11.56 -2.20
N ALA A 149 1.80 11.54 -3.51
CA ALA A 149 2.77 11.53 -4.59
C ALA A 149 2.71 12.85 -5.37
N VAL A 150 3.82 13.56 -5.43
CA VAL A 150 3.94 14.84 -6.13
C VAL A 150 5.04 14.74 -7.19
N PRO A 151 4.74 14.99 -8.47
CA PRO A 151 5.74 14.99 -9.54
C PRO A 151 6.42 16.34 -9.67
N TYR A 152 7.72 16.34 -9.90
CA TYR A 152 8.51 17.55 -10.15
C TYR A 152 9.37 17.40 -11.40
N ASP A 153 9.56 18.50 -12.14
CA ASP A 153 10.61 18.62 -13.14
C ASP A 153 11.96 18.86 -12.42
N ILE A 154 12.93 18.00 -12.67
CA ILE A 154 14.25 18.07 -12.01
C ILE A 154 14.96 19.38 -12.35
N ALA A 155 14.88 19.85 -13.62
CA ALA A 155 15.61 21.00 -14.09
C ALA A 155 15.12 22.33 -13.46
N THR A 156 13.81 22.43 -13.22
CA THR A 156 13.20 23.67 -12.69
C THR A 156 12.81 23.58 -11.23
N GLY A 157 12.70 22.37 -10.67
CA GLY A 157 12.17 22.12 -9.34
C GLY A 157 10.66 22.41 -9.21
N GLN A 158 9.96 22.68 -10.31
CA GLN A 158 8.53 22.99 -10.30
C GLN A 158 7.70 21.70 -10.29
N GLN A 159 6.55 21.74 -9.62
CA GLN A 159 5.56 20.67 -9.72
C GLN A 159 5.00 20.60 -11.14
N VAL A 160 4.94 19.40 -11.72
CA VAL A 160 4.53 19.15 -13.11
C VAL A 160 3.46 18.09 -13.17
N GLY A 161 2.28 18.47 -12.80
CA GLY A 161 1.08 17.63 -12.77
C GLY A 161 0.43 17.56 -11.41
N PRO A 162 -0.72 16.86 -11.33
CA PRO A 162 -1.51 16.81 -10.12
C PRO A 162 -0.82 16.03 -8.99
N THR A 163 -1.08 16.42 -7.75
CA THR A 163 -0.76 15.61 -6.58
C THR A 163 -1.73 14.43 -6.51
N LYS A 164 -1.21 13.22 -6.30
CA LYS A 164 -2.00 12.00 -6.14
C LYS A 164 -1.91 11.49 -4.70
N ILE A 165 -3.07 11.21 -4.10
CA ILE A 165 -3.17 10.61 -2.76
C ILE A 165 -3.80 9.23 -2.90
N TYR A 166 -3.16 8.20 -2.34
CA TYR A 166 -3.64 6.82 -2.40
C TYR A 166 -3.19 6.00 -1.18
N SER A 167 -3.95 4.97 -0.82
CA SER A 167 -3.64 4.06 0.29
C SER A 167 -4.14 2.65 0.01
N ALA A 168 -3.76 1.68 0.86
CA ALA A 168 -4.33 0.34 0.79
C ALA A 168 -5.86 0.35 1.08
N GLU A 169 -6.34 1.27 1.91
CA GLU A 169 -7.79 1.48 2.11
C GLU A 169 -8.47 1.96 0.83
N SER A 170 -7.85 2.88 0.08
CA SER A 170 -8.36 3.31 -1.24
C SER A 170 -8.48 2.15 -2.21
N TYR A 171 -7.51 1.23 -2.18
CA TYR A 171 -7.56 0.00 -2.97
C TYR A 171 -8.71 -0.91 -2.54
N ALA A 172 -8.88 -1.13 -1.22
CA ALA A 172 -9.97 -1.93 -0.69
C ALA A 172 -11.31 -1.46 -1.23
N LEU A 173 -11.61 -0.17 -1.08
CA LEU A 173 -12.89 0.41 -1.52
C LEU A 173 -13.08 0.41 -3.03
N SER A 174 -12.03 0.74 -3.79
CA SER A 174 -12.16 0.94 -5.24
C SER A 174 -12.02 -0.35 -6.05
N ARG A 175 -11.41 -1.39 -5.51
CA ARG A 175 -11.10 -2.62 -6.24
C ARG A 175 -11.52 -3.89 -5.52
N ALA A 176 -11.06 -4.13 -4.30
CA ALA A 176 -11.33 -5.39 -3.62
C ALA A 176 -12.82 -5.61 -3.35
N TYR A 177 -13.52 -4.58 -2.90
CA TYR A 177 -14.96 -4.65 -2.61
C TYR A 177 -15.84 -4.67 -3.88
N VAL A 178 -15.38 -4.05 -4.97
CA VAL A 178 -16.14 -3.95 -6.24
C VAL A 178 -15.89 -5.15 -7.16
N SER A 179 -14.75 -5.83 -7.03
CA SER A 179 -14.33 -6.88 -7.96
C SER A 179 -15.17 -8.16 -7.93
N GLY A 180 -16.00 -8.36 -6.90
CA GLY A 180 -16.72 -9.61 -6.66
C GLY A 180 -15.83 -10.80 -6.24
N LYS A 181 -14.51 -10.62 -6.14
CA LYS A 181 -13.55 -11.67 -5.76
C LYS A 181 -13.45 -11.74 -4.23
N ALA A 182 -14.17 -12.69 -3.62
CA ALA A 182 -14.22 -12.86 -2.17
C ALA A 182 -12.83 -13.05 -1.54
N GLN A 183 -11.95 -13.85 -2.16
CA GLN A 183 -10.59 -14.07 -1.67
C GLN A 183 -9.74 -12.81 -1.66
N LEU A 184 -9.86 -11.95 -2.70
CA LEU A 184 -9.16 -10.66 -2.74
C LEU A 184 -9.67 -9.72 -1.62
N ARG A 185 -10.97 -9.68 -1.40
CA ARG A 185 -11.56 -8.91 -0.29
C ARG A 185 -11.00 -9.38 1.04
N THR A 186 -11.04 -10.68 1.30
CA THR A 186 -10.50 -11.27 2.54
C THR A 186 -9.03 -10.92 2.72
N LEU A 187 -8.21 -11.08 1.67
CA LEU A 187 -6.78 -10.77 1.75
C LEU A 187 -6.53 -9.30 2.12
N VAL A 188 -7.24 -8.37 1.49
CA VAL A 188 -7.06 -6.93 1.77
C VAL A 188 -7.59 -6.57 3.17
N ASP A 189 -8.70 -7.14 3.61
CA ASP A 189 -9.20 -6.95 4.97
C ASP A 189 -8.20 -7.43 6.02
N GLN A 190 -7.61 -8.59 5.83
CA GLN A 190 -6.61 -9.14 6.75
C GLN A 190 -5.31 -8.32 6.73
N LEU A 191 -4.89 -7.83 5.57
CA LEU A 191 -3.76 -6.91 5.44
C LEU A 191 -3.95 -5.66 6.31
N LEU A 192 -5.13 -5.04 6.24
CA LEU A 192 -5.44 -3.83 7.00
C LEU A 192 -5.59 -4.11 8.50
N ARG A 193 -6.14 -5.26 8.91
CA ARG A 193 -6.20 -5.72 10.31
C ARG A 193 -4.79 -5.93 10.88
N TYR A 194 -3.94 -6.61 10.14
CA TYR A 194 -2.53 -6.79 10.49
C TYR A 194 -1.82 -5.45 10.66
N GLY A 195 -2.02 -4.50 9.75
CA GLY A 195 -1.48 -3.15 9.85
C GLY A 195 -1.91 -2.43 11.13
N ARG A 196 -3.20 -2.47 11.46
CA ARG A 196 -3.75 -1.87 12.71
C ARG A 196 -3.20 -2.53 13.98
N ALA A 197 -3.09 -3.85 14.00
CA ALA A 197 -2.50 -4.57 15.13
C ALA A 197 -1.02 -4.18 15.33
N ASN A 198 -0.29 -3.95 14.23
CA ASN A 198 1.09 -3.47 14.28
C ASN A 198 1.19 -2.05 14.83
N ILE A 199 0.31 -1.13 14.43
CA ILE A 199 0.22 0.22 15.01
C ILE A 199 -0.01 0.13 16.53
N ALA A 200 -0.99 -0.66 16.97
CA ALA A 200 -1.31 -0.80 18.39
C ALA A 200 -0.13 -1.36 19.20
N TYR A 201 0.55 -2.38 18.67
CA TYR A 201 1.73 -2.96 19.32
C TYR A 201 2.88 -1.96 19.41
N ARG A 202 3.16 -1.20 18.36
CA ARG A 202 4.23 -0.18 18.37
C ARG A 202 3.95 0.95 19.33
N ALA A 203 2.68 1.37 19.44
CA ALA A 203 2.27 2.41 20.38
C ALA A 203 2.38 1.95 21.84
N ASN A 204 2.08 0.68 22.12
CA ASN A 204 2.16 0.11 23.47
C ASN A 204 2.58 -1.38 23.43
N PRO A 205 3.89 -1.68 23.37
CA PRO A 205 4.37 -3.07 23.30
C PRO A 205 4.12 -3.89 24.56
N ARG A 206 3.85 -3.21 25.69
CA ARG A 206 3.66 -3.83 27.02
C ARG A 206 2.19 -3.91 27.44
N GLY A 207 1.29 -3.31 26.65
CA GLY A 207 -0.16 -3.28 26.89
C GLY A 207 -0.94 -4.49 26.42
#